data_ae358244a7e6aa0ef6673b700da8de1f
#
_entry.id   ae358244a7e6aa0ef6673b700da8de1f
#
_cell.length_a   1.000
_cell.length_b   1.000
_cell.length_c   1.000
_cell.angle_alpha   90.00
_cell.angle_beta   90.00
_cell.angle_gamma   90.00
#
_symmetry.space_group_name_H-M   'P 1'
#
loop_
_entity.id
_entity.type
_entity.pdbx_description
1 polymer ?
#
loop_
_entity_poly.entity_id
_entity_poly.type
_entity_poly.pdbx_seq_one_letter_code
_entity_poly.pdbx_strand_id
1 'polypeptide(L)' 'IDGIDYQILVEADSLVNLYEDGASKEAVETAYNKIFKTEAGKKICREMFEI' A
#
# COMPACT_ATOMS: atom_id res chain seq x y z
N ILE A 1 -19.64 9.69 -0.09
CA ILE A 1 -19.53 9.70 -1.53
C ILE A 1 -19.46 8.29 -2.05
N ASP A 2 -20.35 8.06 -2.97
CA ASP A 2 -20.45 6.74 -3.57
C ASP A 2 -19.36 6.55 -4.57
N GLY A 3 -18.71 5.61 -4.70
CA GLY A 3 -17.72 5.40 -5.72
C GLY A 3 -16.29 5.33 -5.22
N ILE A 4 -16.07 5.76 -4.00
CA ILE A 4 -14.73 5.59 -3.43
C ILE A 4 -14.68 4.23 -2.77
N ASP A 5 -13.76 3.41 -3.25
CA ASP A 5 -13.52 2.12 -2.63
C ASP A 5 -12.75 2.35 -1.34
N TYR A 6 -13.35 1.98 -0.24
CA TYR A 6 -12.72 2.14 1.05
C TYR A 6 -11.38 1.41 1.12
N GLN A 7 -11.31 0.27 0.46
CA GLN A 7 -10.06 -0.51 0.42
C GLN A 7 -8.94 0.27 -0.27
N ILE A 8 -9.26 0.98 -1.33
CA ILE A 8 -8.24 1.79 -2.02
C ILE A 8 -7.75 2.90 -1.11
N LEU A 9 -8.65 3.51 -0.35
CA LEU A 9 -8.27 4.55 0.59
C LEU A 9 -7.33 4.01 1.66
N VAL A 10 -7.63 2.83 2.19
CA VAL A 10 -6.79 2.19 3.19
C VAL A 10 -5.40 1.90 2.62
N GLU A 11 -5.35 1.42 1.39
CA GLU A 11 -4.07 1.09 0.76
C GLU A 11 -3.25 2.35 0.50
N ALA A 12 -3.88 3.41 0.04
CA ALA A 12 -3.18 4.66 -0.21
C ALA A 12 -2.61 5.22 1.08
N ASP A 13 -3.40 5.18 2.15
CA ASP A 13 -2.98 5.66 3.45
C ASP A 13 -1.78 4.86 3.96
N SER A 14 -1.82 3.55 3.76
CA SER A 14 -0.71 2.68 4.15
C SER A 14 0.57 3.01 3.38
N LEU A 15 0.44 3.31 2.08
CA LEU A 15 1.61 3.68 1.27
C LEU A 15 2.29 4.93 1.83
N VAL A 16 1.49 5.93 2.18
CA VAL A 16 2.03 7.16 2.73
C VAL A 16 2.75 6.89 4.04
N ASN A 17 2.12 6.11 4.91
CA ASN A 17 2.71 5.79 6.20
C ASN A 17 4.01 5.02 6.06
N LEU A 18 4.04 4.03 5.18
CA LEU A 18 5.26 3.24 4.95
C LEU A 18 6.38 4.12 4.43
N TYR A 19 6.05 5.04 3.54
CA TYR A 19 7.04 5.93 2.97
C TYR A 19 7.59 6.88 4.03
N GLU A 20 6.72 7.48 4.82
CA GLU A 20 7.15 8.45 5.83
C GLU A 20 7.94 7.81 6.94
N ASP A 21 7.59 6.58 7.30
CA ASP A 21 8.29 5.86 8.37
C ASP A 21 9.62 5.28 7.91
N GLY A 22 9.91 5.33 6.63
CA GLY A 22 11.11 4.72 6.11
C GLY A 22 11.11 3.22 6.32
N ALA A 23 9.97 2.59 6.10
CA ALA A 23 9.80 1.17 6.40
C ALA A 23 10.81 0.32 5.66
N SER A 24 11.27 -0.75 6.33
CA SER A 24 12.18 -1.69 5.71
C SER A 24 11.47 -2.49 4.63
N LYS A 25 12.25 -3.14 3.78
CA LYS A 25 11.68 -3.95 2.71
C LYS A 25 10.78 -5.04 3.29
N GLU A 26 11.19 -5.64 4.40
CA GLU A 26 10.38 -6.67 5.05
C GLU A 26 9.06 -6.12 5.55
N ALA A 27 9.08 -4.91 6.13
CA ALA A 27 7.85 -4.28 6.60
C ALA A 27 6.92 -3.98 5.43
N VAL A 28 7.48 -3.51 4.32
CA VAL A 28 6.69 -3.23 3.13
C VAL A 28 6.07 -4.51 2.58
N GLU A 29 6.83 -5.59 2.52
CA GLU A 29 6.31 -6.86 2.02
C GLU A 29 5.21 -7.40 2.92
N THR A 30 5.37 -7.27 4.22
CA THR A 30 4.34 -7.70 5.15
C THR A 30 3.05 -6.93 4.93
N ALA A 31 3.16 -5.61 4.80
CA ALA A 31 1.99 -4.79 4.53
C ALA A 31 1.36 -5.13 3.19
N TYR A 32 2.20 -5.36 2.18
CA TYR A 32 1.75 -5.75 0.86
C TYR A 32 0.87 -7.00 0.93
N ASN A 33 1.31 -7.98 1.69
CA ASN A 33 0.57 -9.25 1.80
C ASN A 33 -0.69 -9.13 2.66
N LYS A 34 -0.69 -8.26 3.66
CA LYS A 34 -1.79 -8.17 4.62
C LYS A 34 -2.82 -7.12 4.27
N ILE A 35 -2.36 -5.99 3.77
CA ILE A 35 -3.23 -4.82 3.57
C ILE A 35 -3.66 -4.66 2.13
N PHE A 36 -2.75 -4.86 1.20
CA PHE A 36 -2.99 -4.57 -0.20
C PHE A 36 -3.76 -5.70 -0.86
N LYS A 37 -4.95 -5.37 -1.34
CA LYS A 37 -5.84 -6.35 -1.97
C LYS A 37 -6.23 -5.97 -3.39
N THR A 38 -6.16 -4.67 -3.72
CA THR A 38 -6.51 -4.24 -5.07
C THR A 38 -5.29 -4.31 -5.98
N GLU A 39 -5.53 -4.56 -7.26
CA GLU A 39 -4.44 -4.61 -8.23
C GLU A 39 -3.72 -3.28 -8.33
N ALA A 40 -4.48 -2.18 -8.32
CA ALA A 40 -3.89 -0.85 -8.42
C ALA A 40 -2.96 -0.56 -7.24
N GLY A 41 -3.42 -0.84 -6.04
CA GLY A 41 -2.61 -0.61 -4.84
C GLY A 41 -1.36 -1.46 -4.82
N LYS A 42 -1.50 -2.72 -5.20
CA LYS A 42 -0.36 -3.64 -5.25
C LYS A 42 0.69 -3.16 -6.25
N LYS A 43 0.24 -2.73 -7.42
CA LYS A 43 1.16 -2.25 -8.44
C LYS A 43 1.92 -1.03 -7.97
N ILE A 44 1.22 -0.07 -7.38
CA ILE A 44 1.85 1.15 -6.89
C ILE A 44 2.86 0.82 -5.79
N CYS A 45 2.50 -0.07 -4.89
CA CYS A 45 3.38 -0.47 -3.81
C CYS A 45 4.67 -1.08 -4.35
N ARG A 46 4.55 -1.97 -5.31
CA ARG A 46 5.73 -2.60 -5.90
C ARG A 46 6.62 -1.57 -6.58
N GLU A 47 6.01 -0.61 -7.28
CA GLU A 47 6.78 0.39 -7.99
C GLU A 47 7.46 1.37 -7.05
N MET A 48 6.75 1.79 -6.01
CA MET A 48 7.31 2.74 -5.05
C MET A 48 8.46 2.16 -4.25
N PHE A 49 8.34 0.91 -3.85
CA PHE A 49 9.31 0.29 -2.95
C PHE A 49 10.19 -0.75 -3.64
N GLU A 50 9.99 -0.96 -4.92
CA GLU A 50 10.81 -1.86 -5.73
C GLU A 50 10.86 -3.28 -5.17
N ILE A 51 9.70 -3.80 -4.84
CA ILE A 51 9.60 -5.17 -4.34
C ILE A 51 8.97 -6.10 -5.37
#